data_98bc07503fc67af6e29f2eb266bba474
#
_entry.id   98bc07503fc67af6e29f2eb266bba474
#
_cell.length_a   1.000
_cell.length_b   1.000
_cell.length_c   1.000
_cell.angle_alpha   90.00
_cell.angle_beta   90.00
_cell.angle_gamma   90.00
#
_symmetry.space_group_name_H-M   'P 1'
#
loop_
_entity.id
_entity.type
_entity.pdbx_description
1 polymer ?
#
loop_
_entity_poly.entity_id
_entity_poly.type
_entity_poly.pdbx_seq_one_letter_code
_entity_poly.pdbx_strand_id
1 'polypeptide(L)'
;MTTERLRLMGPVIFRIILIIVTGFAVAGLASPDWGLGCVIAGLLAEMGLHLNYIARLDEWLEKSMTALPKTDEETPTAASALWSDIFSRVYEARAAFDKNARRLEDREARYRKTLGALPEGIILTKRNWLLSWCNPQAEKIFPLSGEKDVGRSILALITDPAIDSFLRTEKFDEPLNWTQAETGRTYEIRVVIADKNNSLLIARDVTEQTKVDAMRRDFVANVSHELRTPLTVLSGFLDMALAGVSGKVELAPQHLALMRDQAQRMKRIIDDLLTLSRLENGGEDKESETIALHDLVRRVTAEMEVVAAGRYTVDCTTEDVWIEGYVDEMRSAVVNLMTNALRYTPEGGHIHAECRKTAAGGAEIEVRDNGIGIAQKDIPRLTERFYRVDKSRSRDTGGTGLGLAIVKHVMLHHNAQMKIESELGKGSTFTLELPPERVRTGGAAA
;
A
#
# COMPACT_ATOMS: atom_id res chain seq x y z
N MET A 1 3.42 -60.79 30.03
CA MET A 1 2.32 -60.87 29.03
C MET A 1 1.08 -60.34 29.72
N THR A 2 0.48 -59.26 29.20
CA THR A 2 -0.69 -58.64 29.86
C THR A 2 -1.91 -59.54 29.76
N THR A 3 -2.78 -59.50 30.75
CA THR A 3 -4.03 -60.29 30.88
C THR A 3 -4.90 -60.22 29.61
N GLU A 4 -4.85 -59.14 28.86
CA GLU A 4 -5.55 -58.89 27.63
C GLU A 4 -5.01 -59.75 26.47
N ARG A 5 -3.68 -59.89 26.33
CA ARG A 5 -3.06 -60.76 25.30
C ARG A 5 -3.38 -62.26 25.51
N LEU A 6 -3.44 -62.69 26.79
CA LEU A 6 -3.87 -64.07 27.12
C LEU A 6 -5.33 -64.34 26.71
N ARG A 7 -6.20 -63.33 26.84
CA ARG A 7 -7.62 -63.41 26.46
C ARG A 7 -7.83 -63.54 24.95
N LEU A 8 -7.02 -62.83 24.16
CA LEU A 8 -7.06 -62.88 22.69
C LEU A 8 -6.47 -64.19 22.12
N MET A 9 -5.43 -64.72 22.77
CA MET A 9 -4.81 -66.00 22.38
C MET A 9 -5.55 -67.23 22.86
N GLY A 10 -6.42 -67.10 23.87
CA GLY A 10 -7.16 -68.18 24.49
C GLY A 10 -7.87 -69.13 23.52
N PRO A 11 -8.64 -68.61 22.53
CA PRO A 11 -9.33 -69.46 21.55
C PRO A 11 -8.39 -70.24 20.64
N VAL A 12 -7.23 -69.64 20.26
CA VAL A 12 -6.23 -70.35 19.42
C VAL A 12 -5.55 -71.44 20.24
N ILE A 13 -5.14 -71.15 21.45
CA ILE A 13 -4.54 -72.13 22.39
C ILE A 13 -5.52 -73.23 22.66
N PHE A 14 -6.79 -72.90 22.92
CA PHE A 14 -7.83 -73.91 23.15
C PHE A 14 -8.00 -74.86 21.92
N ARG A 15 -8.01 -74.36 20.68
CA ARG A 15 -8.09 -75.16 19.49
C ARG A 15 -6.87 -76.07 19.32
N ILE A 16 -5.67 -75.58 19.58
CA ILE A 16 -4.45 -76.40 19.51
C ILE A 16 -4.50 -77.51 20.58
N ILE A 17 -4.94 -77.21 21.80
CA ILE A 17 -5.12 -78.19 22.87
C ILE A 17 -6.16 -79.21 22.45
N LEU A 18 -7.29 -78.81 21.88
CA LEU A 18 -8.34 -79.70 21.42
C LEU A 18 -7.84 -80.64 20.32
N ILE A 19 -7.04 -80.11 19.38
CA ILE A 19 -6.40 -80.95 18.29
C ILE A 19 -5.50 -82.05 18.92
N ILE A 20 -4.71 -81.69 19.89
CA ILE A 20 -3.81 -82.61 20.57
C ILE A 20 -4.61 -83.61 21.36
N VAL A 21 -5.62 -83.21 22.14
CA VAL A 21 -6.48 -84.14 22.89
C VAL A 21 -7.24 -85.14 21.97
N THR A 22 -7.81 -84.64 20.89
CA THR A 22 -8.46 -85.50 19.90
C THR A 22 -7.49 -86.51 19.26
N GLY A 23 -6.26 -86.05 18.98
CA GLY A 23 -5.20 -86.99 18.45
C GLY A 23 -4.86 -88.06 19.49
N PHE A 24 -4.74 -87.74 20.73
CA PHE A 24 -4.53 -88.73 21.79
C PHE A 24 -5.70 -89.69 21.95
N ALA A 25 -6.95 -89.21 21.86
CA ALA A 25 -8.14 -90.04 21.93
C ALA A 25 -8.21 -91.02 20.74
N VAL A 26 -7.89 -90.58 19.53
CA VAL A 26 -7.82 -91.43 18.34
C VAL A 26 -6.70 -92.46 18.45
N ALA A 27 -5.54 -92.10 18.98
CA ALA A 27 -4.41 -92.98 19.23
C ALA A 27 -4.79 -94.13 20.21
N GLY A 28 -5.59 -93.86 21.21
CA GLY A 28 -6.09 -94.84 22.15
C GLY A 28 -7.19 -95.71 21.62
N LEU A 29 -8.00 -95.29 20.63
CA LEU A 29 -9.12 -96.00 20.08
C LEU A 29 -8.78 -96.77 18.81
N ALA A 30 -7.83 -96.32 17.97
CA ALA A 30 -7.49 -96.91 16.73
C ALA A 30 -6.04 -97.41 16.67
N SER A 31 -5.06 -96.50 16.53
CA SER A 31 -3.62 -96.80 16.60
C SER A 31 -2.84 -95.48 16.84
N PRO A 32 -1.60 -95.54 17.36
CA PRO A 32 -0.74 -94.36 17.55
C PRO A 32 -0.51 -93.58 16.22
N ASP A 33 -0.38 -94.27 15.13
CA ASP A 33 -0.12 -93.63 13.81
C ASP A 33 -1.32 -92.84 13.31
N TRP A 34 -2.54 -93.24 13.50
CA TRP A 34 -3.75 -92.48 13.23
C TRP A 34 -3.91 -91.28 14.12
N GLY A 35 -3.54 -91.42 15.39
CA GLY A 35 -3.54 -90.32 16.34
C GLY A 35 -2.57 -89.23 15.93
N LEU A 36 -1.33 -89.58 15.57
CA LEU A 36 -0.32 -88.65 15.08
C LEU A 36 -0.77 -87.99 13.76
N GLY A 37 -1.36 -88.75 12.85
CA GLY A 37 -1.92 -88.24 11.59
C GLY A 37 -3.00 -87.10 11.84
N CYS A 38 -3.91 -87.35 12.80
CA CYS A 38 -4.94 -86.41 13.16
C CYS A 38 -4.35 -85.10 13.77
N VAL A 39 -3.32 -85.21 14.60
CA VAL A 39 -2.63 -84.03 15.16
C VAL A 39 -1.96 -83.21 14.07
N ILE A 40 -1.21 -83.87 13.18
CA ILE A 40 -0.53 -83.17 12.06
C ILE A 40 -1.55 -82.54 11.12
N ALA A 41 -2.61 -83.21 10.76
CA ALA A 41 -3.65 -82.68 9.88
C ALA A 41 -4.36 -81.48 10.53
N GLY A 42 -4.65 -81.56 11.82
CA GLY A 42 -5.25 -80.45 12.59
C GLY A 42 -4.33 -79.22 12.68
N LEU A 43 -3.04 -79.45 12.96
CA LEU A 43 -2.06 -78.30 13.03
C LEU A 43 -1.84 -77.69 11.63
N LEU A 44 -1.82 -78.51 10.56
CA LEU A 44 -1.72 -77.99 9.20
C LEU A 44 -2.96 -77.15 8.79
N ALA A 45 -4.15 -77.60 9.23
CA ALA A 45 -5.39 -76.85 8.99
C ALA A 45 -5.37 -75.47 9.76
N GLU A 46 -4.93 -75.42 11.02
CA GLU A 46 -4.81 -74.19 11.79
C GLU A 46 -3.75 -73.29 11.16
N MET A 47 -2.61 -73.82 10.71
CA MET A 47 -1.59 -73.04 9.99
C MET A 47 -2.15 -72.48 8.69
N GLY A 48 -2.90 -73.24 7.94
CA GLY A 48 -3.57 -72.79 6.69
C GLY A 48 -4.55 -71.64 6.94
N LEU A 49 -5.30 -71.68 8.07
CA LEU A 49 -6.18 -70.57 8.48
C LEU A 49 -5.39 -69.27 8.74
N HIS A 50 -4.27 -69.40 9.48
CA HIS A 50 -3.43 -68.22 9.76
C HIS A 50 -2.79 -67.63 8.49
N LEU A 51 -2.31 -68.48 7.57
CA LEU A 51 -1.77 -68.08 6.30
C LEU A 51 -2.83 -67.35 5.45
N ASN A 52 -4.06 -67.87 5.43
CA ASN A 52 -5.18 -67.21 4.75
C ASN A 52 -5.51 -65.83 5.32
N TYR A 53 -5.43 -65.66 6.67
CA TYR A 53 -5.62 -64.34 7.26
C TYR A 53 -4.47 -63.37 6.90
N ILE A 54 -3.22 -63.86 6.86
CA ILE A 54 -2.08 -63.05 6.41
C ILE A 54 -2.27 -62.62 4.95
N ALA A 55 -2.65 -63.53 4.07
CA ALA A 55 -2.89 -63.24 2.66
C ALA A 55 -4.03 -62.21 2.47
N ARG A 56 -5.12 -62.34 3.23
CA ARG A 56 -6.21 -61.33 3.23
C ARG A 56 -5.78 -59.96 3.74
N LEU A 57 -4.91 -59.91 4.76
CA LEU A 57 -4.35 -58.67 5.26
C LEU A 57 -3.47 -58.02 4.21
N ASP A 58 -2.63 -58.80 3.55
CA ASP A 58 -1.72 -58.31 2.51
C ASP A 58 -2.52 -57.76 1.30
N GLU A 59 -3.50 -58.48 0.81
CA GLU A 59 -4.40 -58.01 -0.26
C GLU A 59 -5.16 -56.73 0.12
N TRP A 60 -5.64 -56.65 1.37
CA TRP A 60 -6.32 -55.45 1.88
C TRP A 60 -5.36 -54.25 2.02
N LEU A 61 -4.13 -54.46 2.48
CA LEU A 61 -3.11 -53.45 2.56
C LEU A 61 -2.75 -52.90 1.18
N GLU A 62 -2.56 -53.78 0.19
CA GLU A 62 -2.25 -53.41 -1.19
C GLU A 62 -3.37 -52.57 -1.80
N LYS A 63 -4.64 -52.99 -1.65
CA LYS A 63 -5.80 -52.19 -2.08
C LYS A 63 -5.93 -50.88 -1.35
N SER A 64 -5.64 -50.86 -0.05
CA SER A 64 -5.71 -49.62 0.76
C SER A 64 -4.57 -48.66 0.51
N MET A 65 -3.49 -49.07 -0.18
CA MET A 65 -2.42 -48.15 -0.61
C MET A 65 -2.90 -47.16 -1.67
N THR A 66 -3.90 -47.49 -2.48
CA THR A 66 -4.47 -46.63 -3.52
C THR A 66 -5.66 -45.79 -3.04
N ALA A 67 -6.47 -46.31 -2.13
CA ALA A 67 -7.59 -45.57 -1.52
C ALA A 67 -7.97 -46.20 -0.17
N LEU A 68 -8.24 -45.40 0.85
CA LEU A 68 -8.81 -45.92 2.10
C LEU A 68 -10.23 -46.46 1.88
N PRO A 69 -10.57 -47.62 2.48
CA PRO A 69 -11.95 -48.08 2.53
C PRO A 69 -12.87 -47.05 3.18
N LYS A 70 -14.03 -46.84 2.57
CA LYS A 70 -14.98 -45.81 3.02
C LYS A 70 -15.78 -46.20 4.27
N THR A 71 -15.81 -47.49 4.59
CA THR A 71 -16.61 -48.06 5.71
C THR A 71 -15.85 -49.17 6.42
N ASP A 72 -16.17 -49.41 7.70
CA ASP A 72 -15.63 -50.52 8.49
C ASP A 72 -16.01 -51.91 7.92
N GLU A 73 -17.03 -52.01 7.06
CA GLU A 73 -17.47 -53.24 6.40
C GLU A 73 -16.46 -53.77 5.38
N GLU A 74 -15.53 -52.95 4.90
CA GLU A 74 -14.47 -53.36 3.98
C GLU A 74 -13.24 -53.94 4.67
N THR A 75 -13.21 -53.97 6.01
CA THR A 75 -12.14 -54.65 6.75
C THR A 75 -12.30 -56.17 6.64
N PRO A 76 -11.19 -56.94 6.48
CA PRO A 76 -11.28 -58.36 6.44
C PRO A 76 -11.90 -58.92 7.70
N THR A 77 -13.04 -59.63 7.56
CA THR A 77 -13.66 -60.31 8.69
C THR A 77 -12.87 -61.56 9.07
N ALA A 78 -12.56 -61.70 10.36
CA ALA A 78 -11.83 -62.86 10.88
C ALA A 78 -12.69 -63.63 11.89
N ALA A 79 -12.71 -64.95 11.76
CA ALA A 79 -13.40 -65.85 12.72
C ALA A 79 -12.65 -65.93 14.06
N SER A 80 -11.43 -65.43 14.13
CA SER A 80 -10.59 -65.40 15.36
C SER A 80 -10.49 -64.03 15.95
N ALA A 81 -10.76 -63.88 17.20
CA ALA A 81 -10.64 -62.61 17.96
C ALA A 81 -9.24 -61.97 17.83
N LEU A 82 -8.19 -62.79 17.73
CA LEU A 82 -6.81 -62.31 17.55
C LEU A 82 -6.63 -61.57 16.19
N TRP A 83 -7.10 -62.16 15.13
CA TRP A 83 -6.99 -61.57 13.79
C TRP A 83 -7.89 -60.35 13.63
N SER A 84 -9.08 -60.36 14.25
CA SER A 84 -9.97 -59.21 14.26
C SER A 84 -9.31 -58.00 14.96
N ASP A 85 -8.63 -58.23 16.11
CA ASP A 85 -7.91 -57.19 16.81
C ASP A 85 -6.71 -56.63 16.00
N ILE A 86 -5.97 -57.52 15.30
CA ILE A 86 -4.86 -57.13 14.45
C ILE A 86 -5.37 -56.26 13.28
N PHE A 87 -6.43 -56.70 12.57
CA PHE A 87 -7.01 -55.93 11.50
C PHE A 87 -7.51 -54.57 11.93
N SER A 88 -8.21 -54.48 13.08
CA SER A 88 -8.69 -53.22 13.64
C SER A 88 -7.54 -52.28 13.96
N ARG A 89 -6.47 -52.74 14.60
CA ARG A 89 -5.29 -51.90 14.91
C ARG A 89 -4.55 -51.40 13.67
N VAL A 90 -4.41 -52.23 12.66
CA VAL A 90 -3.78 -51.85 11.39
C VAL A 90 -4.64 -50.79 10.69
N TYR A 91 -5.95 -50.99 10.67
CA TYR A 91 -6.90 -50.02 10.11
C TYR A 91 -6.82 -48.66 10.82
N GLU A 92 -6.90 -48.68 12.17
CA GLU A 92 -6.80 -47.46 12.96
C GLU A 92 -5.47 -46.71 12.75
N ALA A 93 -4.35 -47.43 12.72
CA ALA A 93 -3.04 -46.87 12.46
C ALA A 93 -2.97 -46.19 11.06
N ARG A 94 -3.53 -46.88 10.06
CA ARG A 94 -3.59 -46.35 8.68
C ARG A 94 -4.48 -45.11 8.58
N ALA A 95 -5.69 -45.18 9.16
CA ALA A 95 -6.61 -44.04 9.19
C ALA A 95 -6.01 -42.81 9.90
N ALA A 96 -5.27 -43.06 10.99
CA ALA A 96 -4.56 -41.96 11.70
C ALA A 96 -3.44 -41.36 10.83
N PHE A 97 -2.70 -42.20 10.10
CA PHE A 97 -1.65 -41.72 9.19
C PHE A 97 -2.22 -40.86 8.07
N ASP A 98 -3.27 -41.31 7.38
CA ASP A 98 -3.89 -40.55 6.30
C ASP A 98 -4.56 -39.27 6.79
N LYS A 99 -5.18 -39.32 7.97
CA LYS A 99 -5.72 -38.08 8.61
C LYS A 99 -4.63 -37.08 8.89
N ASN A 100 -3.46 -37.52 9.32
CA ASN A 100 -2.33 -36.62 9.57
C ASN A 100 -1.75 -36.08 8.27
N ALA A 101 -1.61 -36.91 7.23
CA ALA A 101 -1.16 -36.50 5.91
C ALA A 101 -2.08 -35.40 5.32
N ARG A 102 -3.40 -35.62 5.31
CA ARG A 102 -4.39 -34.63 4.86
C ARG A 102 -4.34 -33.34 5.69
N ARG A 103 -4.16 -33.44 7.01
CA ARG A 103 -4.02 -32.26 7.86
C ARG A 103 -2.78 -31.42 7.52
N LEU A 104 -1.68 -32.06 7.15
CA LEU A 104 -0.46 -31.38 6.71
C LEU A 104 -0.69 -30.70 5.36
N GLU A 105 -1.29 -31.37 4.40
CA GLU A 105 -1.66 -30.81 3.09
C GLU A 105 -2.61 -29.61 3.22
N ASP A 106 -3.66 -29.75 4.05
CA ASP A 106 -4.60 -28.65 4.32
C ASP A 106 -3.93 -27.46 4.97
N ARG A 107 -2.97 -27.70 5.88
CA ARG A 107 -2.18 -26.63 6.49
C ARG A 107 -1.31 -25.91 5.47
N GLU A 108 -0.59 -26.68 4.66
CA GLU A 108 0.26 -26.11 3.62
C GLU A 108 -0.55 -25.28 2.61
N ALA A 109 -1.67 -25.83 2.13
CA ALA A 109 -2.58 -25.11 1.24
C ALA A 109 -3.13 -23.83 1.87
N ARG A 110 -3.45 -23.85 3.17
CA ARG A 110 -3.91 -22.68 3.91
C ARG A 110 -2.83 -21.62 4.04
N TYR A 111 -1.58 -22.00 4.37
CA TYR A 111 -0.46 -21.06 4.42
C TYR A 111 -0.19 -20.43 3.05
N ARG A 112 -0.16 -21.22 1.98
CA ARG A 112 0.01 -20.71 0.62
C ARG A 112 -1.10 -19.74 0.24
N LYS A 113 -2.36 -20.05 0.57
CA LYS A 113 -3.50 -19.15 0.32
C LYS A 113 -3.39 -17.84 1.10
N THR A 114 -2.98 -17.90 2.38
CA THR A 114 -2.82 -16.71 3.21
C THR A 114 -1.69 -15.82 2.69
N LEU A 115 -0.53 -16.40 2.38
CA LEU A 115 0.60 -15.66 1.81
C LEU A 115 0.27 -15.14 0.40
N GLY A 116 -0.56 -15.86 -0.36
CA GLY A 116 -1.02 -15.42 -1.67
C GLY A 116 -1.97 -14.22 -1.65
N ALA A 117 -2.63 -13.96 -0.53
CA ALA A 117 -3.54 -12.82 -0.36
C ALA A 117 -2.83 -11.54 0.09
N LEU A 118 -1.54 -11.60 0.43
CA LEU A 118 -0.77 -10.42 0.84
C LEU A 118 -0.52 -9.49 -0.36
N PRO A 119 -0.59 -8.17 -0.14
CA PRO A 119 -0.34 -7.18 -1.19
C PRO A 119 1.14 -7.05 -1.55
N GLU A 120 2.04 -7.57 -0.70
CA GLU A 120 3.48 -7.62 -0.98
C GLU A 120 3.82 -8.80 -1.91
N GLY A 121 4.82 -8.59 -2.78
CA GLY A 121 5.43 -9.68 -3.54
C GLY A 121 6.32 -10.53 -2.63
N ILE A 122 6.03 -11.83 -2.52
CA ILE A 122 6.76 -12.75 -1.66
C ILE A 122 7.40 -13.84 -2.51
N ILE A 123 8.71 -13.99 -2.37
CA ILE A 123 9.50 -15.03 -3.04
C ILE A 123 10.25 -15.83 -1.98
N LEU A 124 10.02 -17.14 -1.93
CA LEU A 124 10.76 -18.06 -1.10
C LEU A 124 11.84 -18.71 -1.95
N THR A 125 13.09 -18.60 -1.52
CA THR A 125 14.23 -19.20 -2.21
C THR A 125 14.94 -20.21 -1.34
N LYS A 126 15.55 -21.19 -2.00
CA LYS A 126 16.54 -22.11 -1.40
C LYS A 126 17.96 -21.52 -1.57
N ARG A 127 18.94 -22.26 -1.05
CA ARG A 127 20.35 -21.95 -1.24
C ARG A 127 20.69 -21.61 -2.70
N ASN A 128 21.57 -20.64 -2.92
CA ASN A 128 21.94 -20.10 -4.23
C ASN A 128 20.80 -19.41 -4.99
N TRP A 129 19.83 -18.83 -4.26
CA TRP A 129 18.70 -18.08 -4.83
C TRP A 129 17.82 -18.90 -5.77
N LEU A 130 17.70 -20.22 -5.53
CA LEU A 130 16.81 -21.08 -6.31
C LEU A 130 15.36 -20.83 -5.86
N LEU A 131 14.50 -20.49 -6.80
CA LEU A 131 13.07 -20.26 -6.54
C LEU A 131 12.43 -21.54 -5.97
N SER A 132 11.83 -21.44 -4.80
CA SER A 132 11.06 -22.52 -4.18
C SER A 132 9.56 -22.29 -4.34
N TRP A 133 9.14 -21.06 -4.15
CA TRP A 133 7.75 -20.62 -4.29
C TRP A 133 7.67 -19.10 -4.39
N CYS A 134 6.64 -18.58 -5.04
CA CYS A 134 6.28 -17.18 -4.98
C CYS A 134 4.77 -16.99 -4.96
N ASN A 135 4.31 -15.85 -4.48
CA ASN A 135 2.90 -15.51 -4.50
C ASN A 135 2.51 -14.81 -5.83
N PRO A 136 1.21 -14.73 -6.15
CA PRO A 136 0.75 -14.07 -7.39
C PRO A 136 1.14 -12.60 -7.50
N GLN A 137 1.38 -11.93 -6.38
CA GLN A 137 1.83 -10.53 -6.39
C GLN A 137 3.29 -10.42 -6.83
N ALA A 138 4.16 -11.35 -6.43
CA ALA A 138 5.54 -11.40 -6.91
C ALA A 138 5.62 -11.64 -8.42
N GLU A 139 4.72 -12.46 -8.99
CA GLU A 139 4.64 -12.68 -10.44
C GLU A 139 4.24 -11.43 -11.22
N LYS A 140 3.51 -10.49 -10.60
CA LYS A 140 3.18 -9.18 -11.21
C LYS A 140 4.34 -8.18 -11.14
N ILE A 141 5.17 -8.28 -10.08
CA ILE A 141 6.28 -7.35 -9.85
C ILE A 141 7.51 -7.79 -10.63
N PHE A 142 7.77 -9.09 -10.68
CA PHE A 142 8.97 -9.66 -11.29
C PHE A 142 8.62 -10.58 -12.47
N PRO A 143 9.49 -10.69 -13.47
CA PRO A 143 9.28 -11.57 -14.64
C PRO A 143 9.56 -13.04 -14.27
N LEU A 144 8.74 -13.62 -13.38
CA LEU A 144 8.87 -14.99 -12.91
C LEU A 144 7.49 -15.67 -12.75
N SER A 145 7.49 -17.02 -12.78
CA SER A 145 6.28 -17.83 -12.59
C SER A 145 6.51 -18.87 -11.50
N GLY A 146 5.62 -18.86 -10.49
CA GLY A 146 5.65 -19.81 -9.38
C GLY A 146 5.44 -21.28 -9.78
N GLU A 147 4.96 -21.55 -11.00
CA GLU A 147 4.79 -22.92 -11.50
C GLU A 147 5.94 -23.36 -12.42
N LYS A 148 6.39 -22.47 -13.32
CA LYS A 148 7.34 -22.82 -14.38
C LYS A 148 8.80 -22.64 -13.98
N ASP A 149 9.08 -21.74 -13.06
CA ASP A 149 10.45 -21.34 -12.72
C ASP A 149 10.94 -21.92 -11.39
N VAL A 150 10.16 -22.79 -10.74
CA VAL A 150 10.59 -23.49 -9.52
C VAL A 150 11.89 -24.26 -9.80
N GLY A 151 12.88 -24.08 -8.92
CA GLY A 151 14.22 -24.66 -9.05
C GLY A 151 15.19 -23.89 -9.94
N ARG A 152 14.77 -22.81 -10.59
CA ARG A 152 15.66 -21.89 -11.31
C ARG A 152 16.16 -20.78 -10.39
N SER A 153 17.31 -20.24 -10.68
CA SER A 153 17.86 -19.11 -9.89
C SER A 153 17.13 -17.81 -10.22
N ILE A 154 16.66 -17.09 -9.19
CA ILE A 154 16.02 -15.78 -9.37
C ILE A 154 17.00 -14.73 -9.94
N LEU A 155 18.32 -14.91 -9.74
CA LEU A 155 19.35 -14.06 -10.35
C LEU A 155 19.40 -14.19 -11.88
N ALA A 156 18.94 -15.31 -12.42
CA ALA A 156 18.85 -15.51 -13.87
C ALA A 156 17.51 -15.03 -14.44
N LEU A 157 16.46 -14.95 -13.61
CA LEU A 157 15.12 -14.53 -14.00
C LEU A 157 14.94 -13.01 -13.89
N ILE A 158 15.47 -12.41 -12.82
CA ILE A 158 15.41 -10.98 -12.55
C ILE A 158 16.73 -10.36 -13.01
N THR A 159 16.75 -9.81 -14.22
CA THR A 159 17.97 -9.29 -14.86
C THR A 159 18.29 -7.84 -14.50
N ASP A 160 17.70 -7.29 -13.44
CA ASP A 160 17.95 -5.93 -12.98
C ASP A 160 19.29 -5.83 -12.23
N PRO A 161 20.22 -4.93 -12.65
CA PRO A 161 21.54 -4.82 -12.04
C PRO A 161 21.53 -4.43 -10.56
N ALA A 162 20.55 -3.64 -10.11
CA ALA A 162 20.45 -3.20 -8.73
C ALA A 162 20.05 -4.37 -7.82
N ILE A 163 19.08 -5.18 -8.26
CA ILE A 163 18.64 -6.37 -7.53
C ILE A 163 19.74 -7.45 -7.54
N ASP A 164 20.41 -7.70 -8.68
CA ASP A 164 21.50 -8.66 -8.77
C ASP A 164 22.66 -8.28 -7.83
N SER A 165 23.07 -7.02 -7.85
CA SER A 165 24.12 -6.50 -6.95
C SER A 165 23.71 -6.65 -5.48
N PHE A 166 22.49 -6.30 -5.13
CA PHE A 166 21.97 -6.39 -3.76
C PHE A 166 21.98 -7.83 -3.25
N LEU A 167 21.50 -8.79 -4.05
CA LEU A 167 21.44 -10.18 -3.66
C LEU A 167 22.83 -10.84 -3.55
N ARG A 168 23.82 -10.38 -4.34
CA ARG A 168 25.21 -10.89 -4.30
C ARG A 168 26.05 -10.34 -3.16
N THR A 169 25.73 -9.14 -2.67
CA THR A 169 26.48 -8.53 -1.55
C THR A 169 26.21 -9.22 -0.21
N GLU A 170 25.13 -9.99 -0.08
CA GLU A 170 24.69 -10.69 1.14
C GLU A 170 24.58 -9.78 2.37
N LYS A 171 24.49 -8.45 2.16
CA LYS A 171 24.26 -7.45 3.22
C LYS A 171 22.82 -7.01 3.17
N PHE A 172 22.01 -7.54 4.06
CA PHE A 172 20.55 -7.33 4.07
C PHE A 172 20.07 -6.52 5.28
N ASP A 173 20.98 -5.81 5.96
CA ASP A 173 20.66 -4.96 7.11
C ASP A 173 19.74 -3.79 6.70
N GLU A 174 19.95 -3.27 5.48
CA GLU A 174 19.11 -2.21 4.90
C GLU A 174 18.34 -2.75 3.69
N PRO A 175 17.07 -2.35 3.51
CA PRO A 175 16.29 -2.73 2.33
C PRO A 175 16.79 -2.01 1.08
N LEU A 176 16.60 -2.61 -0.08
CA LEU A 176 16.82 -1.98 -1.37
C LEU A 176 15.56 -1.25 -1.83
N ASN A 177 15.65 0.06 -2.08
CA ASN A 177 14.60 0.78 -2.81
C ASN A 177 14.87 0.66 -4.32
N TRP A 178 14.02 -0.08 -5.00
CA TRP A 178 14.13 -0.35 -6.43
C TRP A 178 12.94 0.23 -7.19
N THR A 179 13.21 0.96 -8.27
CA THR A 179 12.16 1.51 -9.13
C THR A 179 12.09 0.70 -10.42
N GLN A 180 10.95 0.09 -10.65
CA GLN A 180 10.66 -0.67 -11.87
C GLN A 180 10.56 0.29 -13.07
N ALA A 181 11.46 0.13 -14.05
CA ALA A 181 11.56 1.05 -15.19
C ALA A 181 10.29 1.11 -16.05
N GLU A 182 9.57 0.00 -16.20
CA GLU A 182 8.38 -0.12 -17.05
C GLU A 182 7.17 0.61 -16.48
N THR A 183 6.95 0.54 -15.18
CA THR A 183 5.75 1.08 -14.50
C THR A 183 6.02 2.37 -13.74
N GLY A 184 7.28 2.70 -13.47
CA GLY A 184 7.69 3.80 -12.60
C GLY A 184 7.35 3.59 -11.12
N ARG A 185 6.95 2.39 -10.72
CA ARG A 185 6.65 2.05 -9.32
C ARG A 185 7.94 1.78 -8.55
N THR A 186 7.95 2.20 -7.31
CA THR A 186 9.08 1.97 -6.39
C THR A 186 8.71 0.90 -5.38
N TYR A 187 9.57 -0.12 -5.28
CA TYR A 187 9.42 -1.22 -4.35
C TYR A 187 10.54 -1.23 -3.33
N GLU A 188 10.22 -1.39 -2.07
CA GLU A 188 11.17 -1.73 -1.02
C GLU A 188 11.38 -3.25 -1.04
N ILE A 189 12.60 -3.68 -1.39
CA ILE A 189 12.99 -5.09 -1.42
C ILE A 189 13.75 -5.41 -0.15
N ARG A 190 13.22 -6.33 0.65
CA ARG A 190 13.83 -6.82 1.88
C ARG A 190 14.11 -8.31 1.78
N VAL A 191 15.28 -8.73 2.23
CA VAL A 191 15.64 -10.13 2.32
C VAL A 191 15.74 -10.54 3.79
N VAL A 192 15.06 -11.64 4.12
CA VAL A 192 15.13 -12.27 5.45
C VAL A 192 15.69 -13.68 5.28
N ILE A 193 16.82 -13.95 5.91
CA ILE A 193 17.41 -15.30 5.94
C ILE A 193 16.70 -16.08 7.03
N ALA A 194 15.85 -17.04 6.64
CA ALA A 194 15.07 -17.84 7.59
C ALA A 194 15.95 -18.92 8.25
N ASP A 195 16.80 -19.57 7.46
CA ASP A 195 17.77 -20.56 7.92
C ASP A 195 18.95 -20.68 6.93
N LYS A 196 19.86 -21.66 7.13
CA LYS A 196 21.04 -21.88 6.26
C LYS A 196 20.68 -22.20 4.80
N ASN A 197 19.45 -22.61 4.54
CA ASN A 197 19.02 -23.11 3.22
C ASN A 197 17.87 -22.31 2.63
N ASN A 198 17.15 -21.49 3.42
CA ASN A 198 15.95 -20.81 2.99
C ASN A 198 16.05 -19.30 3.24
N SER A 199 15.70 -18.51 2.23
CA SER A 199 15.60 -17.05 2.33
C SER A 199 14.25 -16.60 1.78
N LEU A 200 13.75 -15.51 2.36
CA LEU A 200 12.50 -14.87 1.99
C LEU A 200 12.82 -13.49 1.42
N LEU A 201 12.40 -13.23 0.20
CA LEU A 201 12.45 -11.90 -0.41
C LEU A 201 11.04 -11.32 -0.39
N ILE A 202 10.91 -10.12 0.15
CA ILE A 202 9.65 -9.38 0.26
C ILE A 202 9.79 -8.09 -0.55
N ALA A 203 8.89 -7.85 -1.49
CA ALA A 203 8.82 -6.62 -2.28
C ALA A 203 7.53 -5.89 -1.94
N ARG A 204 7.64 -4.75 -1.27
CA ARG A 204 6.55 -3.88 -0.86
C ARG A 204 6.48 -2.67 -1.76
N ASP A 205 5.30 -2.36 -2.31
CA ASP A 205 5.07 -1.12 -3.06
C ASP A 205 5.11 0.07 -2.09
N VAL A 206 6.10 0.93 -2.27
CA VAL A 206 6.31 2.16 -1.48
C VAL A 206 6.23 3.41 -2.35
N THR A 207 5.62 3.30 -3.53
CA THR A 207 5.57 4.37 -4.53
C THR A 207 4.98 5.65 -3.95
N GLU A 208 3.83 5.57 -3.33
CA GLU A 208 3.18 6.75 -2.75
C GLU A 208 3.95 7.31 -1.56
N GLN A 209 4.48 6.44 -0.70
CA GLN A 209 5.29 6.86 0.44
C GLN A 209 6.57 7.58 -0.01
N THR A 210 7.26 7.04 -1.02
CA THR A 210 8.48 7.64 -1.58
C THR A 210 8.20 8.99 -2.23
N LYS A 211 7.05 9.14 -2.93
CA LYS A 211 6.62 10.42 -3.49
C LYS A 211 6.36 11.46 -2.40
N VAL A 212 5.64 11.08 -1.34
CA VAL A 212 5.37 11.98 -0.20
C VAL A 212 6.67 12.41 0.47
N ASP A 213 7.60 11.48 0.71
CA ASP A 213 8.90 11.79 1.32
C ASP A 213 9.78 12.66 0.41
N ALA A 214 9.74 12.46 -0.90
CA ALA A 214 10.42 13.31 -1.86
C ALA A 214 9.81 14.72 -1.86
N MET A 215 8.48 14.84 -1.94
CA MET A 215 7.79 16.14 -1.87
C MET A 215 8.11 16.89 -0.57
N ARG A 216 8.20 16.18 0.58
CA ARG A 216 8.55 16.78 1.86
C ARG A 216 10.00 17.29 1.88
N ARG A 217 10.95 16.51 1.35
CA ARG A 217 12.36 16.93 1.23
C ARG A 217 12.51 18.14 0.33
N ASP A 218 11.87 18.13 -0.84
CA ASP A 218 11.89 19.24 -1.79
C ASP A 218 11.26 20.49 -1.20
N PHE A 219 10.18 20.35 -0.43
CA PHE A 219 9.54 21.44 0.28
C PHE A 219 10.51 22.11 1.26
N VAL A 220 11.18 21.35 2.14
CA VAL A 220 12.15 21.89 3.12
C VAL A 220 13.33 22.57 2.41
N ALA A 221 13.84 21.97 1.34
CA ALA A 221 14.93 22.53 0.55
C ALA A 221 14.50 23.87 -0.10
N ASN A 222 13.32 23.92 -0.71
CA ASN A 222 12.81 25.13 -1.35
C ASN A 222 12.52 26.25 -0.36
N VAL A 223 11.91 25.95 0.82
CA VAL A 223 11.74 26.93 1.91
C VAL A 223 13.08 27.52 2.30
N SER A 224 14.08 26.67 2.52
CA SER A 224 15.41 27.11 2.93
C SER A 224 16.05 28.03 1.88
N HIS A 225 15.91 27.72 0.61
CA HIS A 225 16.41 28.56 -0.48
C HIS A 225 15.67 29.89 -0.61
N GLU A 226 14.34 29.90 -0.54
CA GLU A 226 13.52 31.11 -0.67
C GLU A 226 13.66 32.06 0.53
N LEU A 227 14.00 31.54 1.72
CA LEU A 227 14.33 32.37 2.88
C LEU A 227 15.79 32.84 2.91
N ARG A 228 16.74 32.04 2.43
CA ARG A 228 18.16 32.38 2.44
C ARG A 228 18.47 33.61 1.55
N THR A 229 17.87 33.67 0.37
CA THR A 229 18.13 34.77 -0.58
C THR A 229 17.80 36.15 0.00
N PRO A 230 16.58 36.43 0.49
CA PRO A 230 16.27 37.72 1.10
C PRO A 230 17.10 38.00 2.37
N LEU A 231 17.39 36.98 3.16
CA LEU A 231 18.22 37.11 4.38
C LEU A 231 19.64 37.53 4.01
N THR A 232 20.25 36.96 2.97
CA THR A 232 21.60 37.35 2.50
C THR A 232 21.63 38.79 2.06
N VAL A 233 20.58 39.28 1.37
CA VAL A 233 20.48 40.69 0.94
C VAL A 233 20.38 41.60 2.15
N LEU A 234 19.53 41.27 3.14
CA LEU A 234 19.39 42.03 4.38
C LEU A 234 20.72 42.09 5.17
N SER A 235 21.37 40.93 5.34
CA SER A 235 22.65 40.86 6.03
C SER A 235 23.73 41.69 5.34
N GLY A 236 23.81 41.63 4.01
CA GLY A 236 24.78 42.40 3.23
C GLY A 236 24.62 43.91 3.39
N PHE A 237 23.37 44.41 3.42
CA PHE A 237 23.14 45.85 3.68
C PHE A 237 23.41 46.22 5.13
N LEU A 238 23.13 45.37 6.10
CA LEU A 238 23.48 45.58 7.51
C LEU A 238 24.99 45.59 7.72
N ASP A 239 25.72 44.69 7.07
CA ASP A 239 27.20 44.64 7.13
C ASP A 239 27.80 45.91 6.53
N MET A 240 27.26 46.41 5.41
CA MET A 240 27.64 47.69 4.84
C MET A 240 27.40 48.85 5.79
N ALA A 241 26.22 48.88 6.46
CA ALA A 241 25.88 49.90 7.43
C ALA A 241 26.84 49.87 8.65
N LEU A 242 27.16 48.67 9.15
CA LEU A 242 28.11 48.49 10.25
C LEU A 242 29.55 48.85 9.88
N ALA A 243 30.00 48.51 8.68
CA ALA A 243 31.30 48.89 8.16
C ALA A 243 31.42 50.41 7.96
N GLY A 244 30.32 51.09 7.62
CA GLY A 244 30.22 52.51 7.48
C GLY A 244 30.32 53.32 8.80
N VAL A 245 30.17 52.68 9.96
CA VAL A 245 30.37 53.33 11.29
C VAL A 245 31.80 53.81 11.47
N SER A 246 32.78 53.27 10.72
CA SER A 246 34.18 53.74 10.72
C SER A 246 34.48 54.80 9.66
N GLY A 247 33.54 55.19 8.78
CA GLY A 247 33.70 56.25 7.77
C GLY A 247 32.57 56.31 6.76
N LYS A 248 31.61 57.18 6.95
CA LYS A 248 30.67 57.81 5.98
C LYS A 248 30.02 56.94 4.88
N VAL A 249 29.57 55.73 5.16
CA VAL A 249 28.63 55.04 4.28
C VAL A 249 27.21 55.18 4.86
N GLU A 250 26.47 56.22 4.46
CA GLU A 250 25.04 56.31 4.73
C GLU A 250 24.28 55.38 3.81
N LEU A 251 23.41 54.54 4.39
CA LEU A 251 22.45 53.75 3.60
C LEU A 251 21.51 54.72 2.88
N ALA A 252 21.56 54.73 1.55
CA ALA A 252 20.64 55.52 0.76
C ALA A 252 19.19 55.02 0.96
N PRO A 253 18.17 55.89 0.88
CA PRO A 253 16.76 55.52 1.04
C PRO A 253 16.33 54.33 0.19
N GLN A 254 16.93 54.17 -0.99
CA GLN A 254 16.69 53.02 -1.88
C GLN A 254 17.15 51.68 -1.27
N HIS A 255 18.23 51.67 -0.50
CA HIS A 255 18.70 50.43 0.18
C HIS A 255 17.74 50.04 1.31
N LEU A 256 17.24 51.04 2.08
CA LEU A 256 16.23 50.81 3.11
C LEU A 256 14.91 50.32 2.52
N ALA A 257 14.48 50.86 1.37
CA ALA A 257 13.31 50.40 0.65
C ALA A 257 13.48 48.92 0.23
N LEU A 258 14.64 48.58 -0.34
CA LEU A 258 14.93 47.20 -0.75
C LEU A 258 14.96 46.24 0.45
N MET A 259 15.58 46.65 1.58
CA MET A 259 15.56 45.86 2.80
C MET A 259 14.13 45.61 3.30
N ARG A 260 13.28 46.64 3.31
CA ARG A 260 11.88 46.52 3.70
C ARG A 260 11.13 45.54 2.78
N ASP A 261 11.35 45.62 1.48
CA ASP A 261 10.72 44.73 0.49
C ASP A 261 11.14 43.27 0.70
N GLN A 262 12.43 43.03 1.02
CA GLN A 262 12.91 41.67 1.35
C GLN A 262 12.31 41.15 2.67
N ALA A 263 12.21 41.98 3.68
CA ALA A 263 11.56 41.62 4.96
C ALA A 263 10.07 41.29 4.76
N GLN A 264 9.35 42.09 3.96
CA GLN A 264 7.94 41.85 3.63
C GLN A 264 7.77 40.55 2.80
N ARG A 265 8.73 40.28 1.91
CA ARG A 265 8.74 38.99 1.16
C ARG A 265 8.92 37.81 2.09
N MET A 266 9.85 37.85 3.04
CA MET A 266 10.04 36.78 4.04
C MET A 266 8.79 36.59 4.88
N LYS A 267 8.16 37.68 5.34
CA LYS A 267 6.90 37.60 6.10
C LYS A 267 5.83 36.87 5.30
N ARG A 268 5.62 37.24 4.02
CA ARG A 268 4.64 36.57 3.15
C ARG A 268 4.93 35.06 2.99
N ILE A 269 6.20 34.68 2.81
CA ILE A 269 6.57 33.25 2.72
C ILE A 269 6.18 32.51 4.01
N ILE A 270 6.45 33.10 5.18
CA ILE A 270 6.12 32.52 6.49
C ILE A 270 4.60 32.40 6.66
N ASP A 271 3.85 33.47 6.34
CA ASP A 271 2.38 33.47 6.46
C ASP A 271 1.75 32.43 5.52
N ASP A 272 2.24 32.30 4.28
CA ASP A 272 1.81 31.28 3.31
C ASP A 272 2.09 29.87 3.82
N LEU A 273 3.28 29.63 4.42
CA LEU A 273 3.68 28.35 4.99
C LEU A 273 2.81 27.96 6.19
N LEU A 274 2.52 28.90 7.09
CA LEU A 274 1.65 28.66 8.23
C LEU A 274 0.21 28.35 7.77
N THR A 275 -0.28 29.06 6.76
CA THR A 275 -1.60 28.82 6.17
C THR A 275 -1.67 27.43 5.55
N LEU A 276 -0.66 27.07 4.74
CA LEU A 276 -0.59 25.75 4.12
C LEU A 276 -0.51 24.62 5.16
N SER A 277 0.34 24.80 6.20
CA SER A 277 0.47 23.83 7.29
C SER A 277 -0.84 23.62 8.05
N ARG A 278 -1.64 24.67 8.28
CA ARG A 278 -2.96 24.54 8.92
C ARG A 278 -3.95 23.79 8.04
N LEU A 279 -3.96 24.10 6.74
CA LEU A 279 -4.85 23.42 5.78
C LEU A 279 -4.51 21.93 5.61
N GLU A 280 -3.24 21.56 5.72
CA GLU A 280 -2.79 20.16 5.59
C GLU A 280 -3.05 19.30 6.83
N ASN A 281 -2.95 19.91 8.02
CA ASN A 281 -3.15 19.17 9.27
C ASN A 281 -4.62 19.09 9.71
N GLY A 282 -5.57 19.56 8.87
CA GLY A 282 -6.98 19.62 9.21
C GLY A 282 -7.18 20.51 10.43
N GLY A 283 -7.55 21.76 10.25
CA GLY A 283 -7.83 22.65 11.39
C GLY A 283 -9.01 22.07 12.20
N GLU A 284 -8.70 21.31 13.24
CA GLU A 284 -9.67 20.52 14.03
C GLU A 284 -10.69 21.34 14.82
N ASP A 285 -10.58 22.69 14.87
CA ASP A 285 -11.38 23.50 15.81
C ASP A 285 -12.16 24.66 15.18
N LYS A 286 -12.26 24.76 13.85
CA LYS A 286 -13.08 25.81 13.26
C LYS A 286 -14.46 25.28 12.87
N GLU A 287 -15.51 25.84 13.46
CA GLU A 287 -16.86 25.60 12.97
C GLU A 287 -17.04 26.26 11.59
N SER A 288 -17.65 25.54 10.65
CA SER A 288 -18.05 26.11 9.37
C SER A 288 -19.14 27.14 9.59
N GLU A 289 -19.08 28.25 8.88
CA GLU A 289 -20.04 29.34 8.97
C GLU A 289 -20.71 29.62 7.62
N THR A 290 -21.84 30.33 7.67
CA THR A 290 -22.53 30.74 6.44
C THR A 290 -21.84 32.00 5.89
N ILE A 291 -21.30 31.90 4.68
CA ILE A 291 -20.53 32.93 4.00
C ILE A 291 -21.35 33.56 2.88
N ALA A 292 -21.50 34.89 2.90
CA ALA A 292 -21.97 35.66 1.75
C ALA A 292 -20.84 35.76 0.72
N LEU A 293 -20.80 34.79 -0.20
CA LEU A 293 -19.68 34.64 -1.16
C LEU A 293 -19.57 35.85 -2.10
N HIS A 294 -20.71 36.37 -2.55
CA HIS A 294 -20.81 37.60 -3.34
C HIS A 294 -20.19 38.82 -2.68
N ASP A 295 -20.40 38.99 -1.36
CA ASP A 295 -19.82 40.11 -0.59
C ASP A 295 -18.32 39.91 -0.36
N LEU A 296 -17.88 38.66 -0.16
CA LEU A 296 -16.47 38.33 -0.04
C LEU A 296 -15.72 38.67 -1.34
N VAL A 297 -16.21 38.22 -2.50
CA VAL A 297 -15.62 38.52 -3.81
C VAL A 297 -15.58 40.03 -4.07
N ARG A 298 -16.69 40.74 -3.79
CA ARG A 298 -16.78 42.18 -3.97
C ARG A 298 -15.77 42.94 -3.10
N ARG A 299 -15.62 42.56 -1.81
CA ARG A 299 -14.63 43.16 -0.90
C ARG A 299 -13.20 42.94 -1.35
N VAL A 300 -12.87 41.70 -1.75
CA VAL A 300 -11.52 41.39 -2.25
C VAL A 300 -11.24 42.16 -3.55
N THR A 301 -12.22 42.22 -4.46
CA THR A 301 -12.03 43.01 -5.72
C THR A 301 -11.77 44.46 -5.42
N ALA A 302 -12.50 45.12 -4.51
CA ALA A 302 -12.27 46.50 -4.13
C ALA A 302 -10.87 46.71 -3.47
N GLU A 303 -10.42 45.76 -2.64
CA GLU A 303 -9.06 45.78 -2.10
C GLU A 303 -8.01 45.71 -3.24
N MET A 304 -8.22 44.87 -4.22
CA MET A 304 -7.31 44.69 -5.38
C MET A 304 -7.31 45.88 -6.31
N GLU A 305 -8.44 46.62 -6.47
CA GLU A 305 -8.53 47.84 -7.23
C GLU A 305 -7.63 48.95 -6.60
N VAL A 306 -7.63 49.04 -5.28
CA VAL A 306 -6.72 49.98 -4.56
C VAL A 306 -5.25 49.58 -4.77
N VAL A 307 -4.92 48.27 -4.74
CA VAL A 307 -3.57 47.76 -5.00
C VAL A 307 -3.15 48.02 -6.45
N ALA A 308 -4.10 47.88 -7.39
CA ALA A 308 -3.91 48.16 -8.81
C ALA A 308 -3.49 49.64 -9.08
N ALA A 309 -3.92 50.55 -8.22
CA ALA A 309 -3.55 51.98 -8.26
C ALA A 309 -3.76 52.60 -9.67
N GLY A 310 -4.83 52.20 -10.37
CA GLY A 310 -5.17 52.69 -11.72
C GLY A 310 -4.32 52.12 -12.85
N ARG A 311 -3.39 51.18 -12.56
CA ARG A 311 -2.58 50.53 -13.59
C ARG A 311 -3.33 49.43 -14.38
N TYR A 312 -4.38 48.92 -13.78
CA TYR A 312 -5.22 47.83 -14.33
C TYR A 312 -6.69 48.20 -14.17
N THR A 313 -7.55 47.67 -15.05
CA THR A 313 -8.99 47.65 -14.82
C THR A 313 -9.35 46.40 -14.02
N VAL A 314 -9.91 46.59 -12.83
CA VAL A 314 -10.31 45.49 -11.96
C VAL A 314 -11.79 45.67 -11.64
N ASP A 315 -12.61 44.70 -11.99
CA ASP A 315 -14.03 44.73 -11.73
C ASP A 315 -14.58 43.36 -11.32
N CYS A 316 -15.85 43.31 -10.90
CA CYS A 316 -16.51 42.05 -10.59
C CYS A 316 -17.99 42.07 -10.91
N THR A 317 -18.53 40.86 -11.23
CA THR A 317 -19.94 40.59 -11.32
C THR A 317 -20.32 39.52 -10.29
N THR A 318 -21.33 39.78 -9.46
CA THR A 318 -21.70 38.84 -8.38
C THR A 318 -23.20 38.59 -8.34
N GLU A 319 -23.62 37.34 -8.31
CA GLU A 319 -24.96 36.92 -7.94
C GLU A 319 -25.06 36.71 -6.44
N ASP A 320 -26.27 36.70 -5.87
CA ASP A 320 -26.52 36.42 -4.45
C ASP A 320 -26.28 34.91 -4.15
N VAL A 321 -25.07 34.59 -3.72
CA VAL A 321 -24.60 33.24 -3.43
C VAL A 321 -24.15 33.17 -1.98
N TRP A 322 -24.70 32.14 -1.28
CA TRP A 322 -24.34 31.83 0.10
C TRP A 322 -23.79 30.40 0.16
N ILE A 323 -22.73 30.19 0.92
CA ILE A 323 -22.11 28.89 1.10
C ILE A 323 -21.82 28.60 2.56
N GLU A 324 -21.71 27.34 2.92
CA GLU A 324 -21.15 26.90 4.20
C GLU A 324 -19.66 26.59 4.04
N GLY A 325 -18.82 27.23 4.83
CA GLY A 325 -17.37 27.08 4.73
C GLY A 325 -16.60 27.87 5.76
N TYR A 326 -15.32 28.14 5.47
CA TYR A 326 -14.42 28.89 6.33
C TYR A 326 -14.04 30.20 5.66
N VAL A 327 -14.52 31.33 6.23
CA VAL A 327 -14.36 32.67 5.63
C VAL A 327 -12.91 33.02 5.34
N ASP A 328 -12.00 32.80 6.28
CA ASP A 328 -10.58 33.10 6.11
C ASP A 328 -9.92 32.33 4.96
N GLU A 329 -10.31 31.07 4.80
CA GLU A 329 -9.80 30.19 3.75
C GLU A 329 -10.31 30.61 2.38
N MET A 330 -11.62 30.84 2.26
CA MET A 330 -12.20 31.33 1.01
C MET A 330 -11.65 32.69 0.62
N ARG A 331 -11.49 33.60 1.60
CA ARG A 331 -10.84 34.89 1.37
C ARG A 331 -9.41 34.72 0.87
N SER A 332 -8.63 33.82 1.52
CA SER A 332 -7.26 33.51 1.12
C SER A 332 -7.20 32.99 -0.32
N ALA A 333 -8.13 32.09 -0.70
CA ALA A 333 -8.19 31.56 -2.07
C ALA A 333 -8.43 32.68 -3.09
N VAL A 334 -9.45 33.51 -2.89
CA VAL A 334 -9.77 34.62 -3.81
C VAL A 334 -8.64 35.64 -3.90
N VAL A 335 -8.05 36.03 -2.77
CA VAL A 335 -6.89 36.94 -2.72
C VAL A 335 -5.70 36.38 -3.51
N ASN A 336 -5.42 35.09 -3.35
CA ASN A 336 -4.32 34.45 -4.10
C ASN A 336 -4.56 34.45 -5.62
N LEU A 337 -5.79 34.20 -6.08
CA LEU A 337 -6.13 34.27 -7.49
C LEU A 337 -6.02 35.70 -8.03
N MET A 338 -6.61 36.66 -7.34
CA MET A 338 -6.60 38.07 -7.74
C MET A 338 -5.18 38.67 -7.76
N THR A 339 -4.34 38.34 -6.76
CA THR A 339 -2.94 38.78 -6.72
C THR A 339 -2.11 38.14 -7.83
N ASN A 340 -2.40 36.88 -8.22
CA ASN A 340 -1.78 36.26 -9.38
C ASN A 340 -2.20 36.96 -10.66
N ALA A 341 -3.47 37.29 -10.84
CA ALA A 341 -3.96 38.03 -11.99
C ALA A 341 -3.25 39.41 -12.11
N LEU A 342 -3.17 40.20 -11.03
CA LEU A 342 -2.44 41.47 -11.00
C LEU A 342 -0.96 41.34 -11.36
N ARG A 343 -0.33 40.24 -10.95
CA ARG A 343 1.11 40.00 -11.17
C ARG A 343 1.44 39.67 -12.62
N TYR A 344 0.56 38.90 -13.28
CA TYR A 344 0.84 38.35 -14.61
C TYR A 344 0.11 39.09 -15.73
N THR A 345 -0.66 40.11 -15.41
CA THR A 345 -1.28 41.00 -16.38
C THR A 345 -0.37 42.20 -16.63
N PRO A 346 -0.09 42.57 -17.87
CA PRO A 346 0.63 43.82 -18.18
C PRO A 346 -0.17 45.06 -17.77
N GLU A 347 0.52 46.20 -17.59
CA GLU A 347 -0.13 47.49 -17.33
C GLU A 347 -1.15 47.85 -18.43
N GLY A 348 -2.31 48.38 -18.05
CA GLY A 348 -3.45 48.59 -18.94
C GLY A 348 -4.33 47.36 -19.18
N GLY A 349 -3.99 46.22 -18.59
CA GLY A 349 -4.79 45.01 -18.71
C GLY A 349 -6.06 45.01 -17.85
N HIS A 350 -6.87 43.95 -18.01
CA HIS A 350 -8.17 43.79 -17.40
C HIS A 350 -8.23 42.49 -16.58
N ILE A 351 -8.78 42.60 -15.38
CA ILE A 351 -8.98 41.50 -14.43
C ILE A 351 -10.43 41.55 -13.99
N HIS A 352 -11.14 40.44 -14.20
CA HIS A 352 -12.54 40.29 -13.88
C HIS A 352 -12.77 39.14 -12.90
N ALA A 353 -13.51 39.40 -11.83
CA ALA A 353 -13.95 38.34 -10.90
C ALA A 353 -15.44 38.12 -11.03
N GLU A 354 -15.88 36.87 -11.18
CA GLU A 354 -17.31 36.55 -11.24
C GLU A 354 -17.68 35.56 -10.14
N CYS A 355 -18.84 35.78 -9.50
CA CYS A 355 -19.43 34.84 -8.54
C CYS A 355 -20.85 34.56 -8.94
N ARG A 356 -21.17 33.27 -9.26
CA ARG A 356 -22.47 32.87 -9.75
C ARG A 356 -22.92 31.49 -9.23
N LYS A 357 -24.22 31.22 -9.34
CA LYS A 357 -24.76 29.87 -9.14
C LYS A 357 -24.59 29.04 -10.40
N THR A 358 -24.23 27.78 -10.23
CA THR A 358 -24.17 26.85 -11.36
C THR A 358 -25.54 26.24 -11.64
N ALA A 359 -25.76 25.82 -12.88
CA ALA A 359 -27.01 25.12 -13.28
C ALA A 359 -27.25 23.82 -12.48
N ALA A 360 -26.19 23.22 -11.94
CA ALA A 360 -26.23 22.02 -11.09
C ALA A 360 -26.56 22.33 -9.61
N GLY A 361 -26.81 23.60 -9.26
CA GLY A 361 -27.11 24.02 -7.89
C GLY A 361 -25.90 24.30 -7.00
N GLY A 362 -24.70 24.19 -7.54
CA GLY A 362 -23.45 24.58 -6.88
C GLY A 362 -23.18 26.08 -6.98
N ALA A 363 -21.98 26.51 -6.55
CA ALA A 363 -21.47 27.87 -6.68
C ALA A 363 -20.14 27.88 -7.41
N GLU A 364 -19.85 29.02 -8.07
CA GLU A 364 -18.63 29.17 -8.86
C GLU A 364 -18.04 30.57 -8.63
N ILE A 365 -16.73 30.62 -8.41
CA ILE A 365 -15.95 31.87 -8.44
C ILE A 365 -14.99 31.74 -9.63
N GLU A 366 -15.07 32.66 -10.56
CA GLU A 366 -14.19 32.77 -11.71
C GLU A 366 -13.32 34.03 -11.58
N VAL A 367 -12.00 33.88 -11.77
CA VAL A 367 -11.07 35.01 -11.90
C VAL A 367 -10.41 34.90 -13.26
N ARG A 368 -10.68 35.89 -14.10
CA ARG A 368 -10.16 36.00 -15.47
C ARG A 368 -9.20 37.17 -15.62
N ASP A 369 -8.09 36.94 -16.28
CA ASP A 369 -7.13 37.96 -16.67
C ASP A 369 -6.84 37.88 -18.17
N ASN A 370 -6.45 39.02 -18.78
CA ASN A 370 -5.93 39.11 -20.14
C ASN A 370 -4.40 39.23 -20.18
N GLY A 371 -3.73 38.56 -19.23
CA GLY A 371 -2.29 38.56 -19.05
C GLY A 371 -1.52 37.72 -20.07
N ILE A 372 -0.30 37.36 -19.68
CA ILE A 372 0.64 36.60 -20.51
C ILE A 372 0.19 35.17 -20.82
N GLY A 373 -0.79 34.63 -20.10
CA GLY A 373 -1.23 33.25 -20.22
C GLY A 373 -0.18 32.22 -19.80
N ILE A 374 -0.58 30.94 -19.85
CA ILE A 374 0.20 29.80 -19.36
C ILE A 374 0.26 28.72 -20.43
N ALA A 375 1.45 28.14 -20.63
CA ALA A 375 1.59 27.04 -21.58
C ALA A 375 0.92 25.75 -21.02
N GLN A 376 0.25 24.99 -21.88
CA GLN A 376 -0.52 23.77 -21.51
C GLN A 376 0.30 22.74 -20.70
N LYS A 377 1.59 22.60 -21.00
CA LYS A 377 2.51 21.69 -20.31
C LYS A 377 2.73 22.05 -18.83
N ASP A 378 2.54 23.34 -18.47
CA ASP A 378 2.82 23.86 -17.13
C ASP A 378 1.56 23.83 -16.23
N ILE A 379 0.36 23.83 -16.82
CA ILE A 379 -0.93 23.85 -16.08
C ILE A 379 -1.03 22.75 -15.00
N PRO A 380 -0.71 21.48 -15.26
CA PRO A 380 -0.82 20.41 -14.25
C PRO A 380 0.09 20.63 -13.03
N ARG A 381 1.17 21.42 -13.22
CA ARG A 381 2.19 21.66 -12.19
C ARG A 381 1.99 22.94 -11.39
N LEU A 382 1.10 23.82 -11.81
CA LEU A 382 0.90 25.14 -11.17
C LEU A 382 0.52 25.06 -9.69
N THR A 383 -0.10 23.94 -9.27
CA THR A 383 -0.49 23.69 -7.88
C THR A 383 0.60 22.98 -7.06
N GLU A 384 1.75 22.64 -7.68
CA GLU A 384 2.91 22.14 -6.94
C GLU A 384 3.50 23.28 -6.09
N ARG A 385 3.95 22.97 -4.88
CA ARG A 385 4.55 23.96 -3.97
C ARG A 385 5.84 24.51 -4.55
N PHE A 386 6.01 25.84 -4.53
CA PHE A 386 7.15 26.58 -5.08
C PHE A 386 7.32 26.45 -6.61
N TYR A 387 6.36 25.85 -7.30
CA TYR A 387 6.43 25.77 -8.76
C TYR A 387 6.21 27.15 -9.37
N ARG A 388 7.02 27.48 -10.39
CA ARG A 388 6.97 28.74 -11.13
C ARG A 388 7.40 28.47 -12.56
N VAL A 389 6.62 28.96 -13.53
CA VAL A 389 6.88 28.77 -14.98
C VAL A 389 8.20 29.42 -15.39
N ASP A 390 8.53 30.59 -14.83
CA ASP A 390 9.78 31.33 -15.13
C ASP A 390 10.46 31.82 -13.86
N LYS A 391 11.60 31.24 -13.51
CA LYS A 391 12.39 31.58 -12.32
C LYS A 391 13.11 32.92 -12.44
N SER A 392 13.34 33.44 -13.65
CA SER A 392 14.12 34.67 -13.89
C SER A 392 13.26 35.92 -13.78
N ARG A 393 12.13 35.98 -14.46
CA ARG A 393 11.19 37.11 -14.42
C ARG A 393 10.47 37.27 -13.08
N SER A 394 10.33 36.18 -12.38
CA SER A 394 9.52 36.13 -11.17
C SER A 394 10.27 36.56 -9.89
N ARG A 395 11.60 36.84 -9.94
CA ARG A 395 12.31 37.48 -8.84
C ARG A 395 11.86 38.94 -8.68
N ASP A 396 11.58 39.62 -9.76
CA ASP A 396 11.14 41.01 -9.77
C ASP A 396 9.66 41.16 -9.35
N THR A 397 8.84 40.12 -9.57
CA THR A 397 7.40 40.15 -9.23
C THR A 397 7.05 39.60 -7.84
N GLY A 398 8.03 39.03 -7.09
CA GLY A 398 7.88 38.71 -5.66
C GLY A 398 6.94 37.55 -5.30
N GLY A 399 6.66 36.63 -6.23
CA GLY A 399 5.82 35.47 -5.95
C GLY A 399 6.51 34.39 -5.09
N THR A 400 5.78 33.79 -4.16
CA THR A 400 6.25 32.71 -3.30
C THR A 400 6.19 31.34 -3.97
N GLY A 401 5.32 31.17 -4.98
CA GLY A 401 4.99 29.88 -5.58
C GLY A 401 4.14 28.96 -4.66
N LEU A 402 3.58 29.51 -3.58
CA LEU A 402 2.70 28.80 -2.65
C LEU A 402 1.21 29.14 -2.85
N GLY A 403 0.88 30.28 -3.44
CA GLY A 403 -0.48 30.77 -3.52
C GLY A 403 -1.46 29.79 -4.18
N LEU A 404 -1.13 29.19 -5.35
CA LEU A 404 -2.00 28.20 -6.00
C LEU A 404 -2.05 26.85 -5.26
N ALA A 405 -0.99 26.48 -4.54
CA ALA A 405 -1.03 25.34 -3.65
C ALA A 405 -2.01 25.58 -2.48
N ILE A 406 -2.02 26.80 -1.91
CA ILE A 406 -3.00 27.20 -0.90
C ILE A 406 -4.42 27.12 -1.45
N VAL A 407 -4.69 27.68 -2.65
CA VAL A 407 -6.00 27.61 -3.28
C VAL A 407 -6.44 26.15 -3.45
N LYS A 408 -5.57 25.27 -3.92
CA LYS A 408 -5.87 23.83 -4.06
C LYS A 408 -6.27 23.19 -2.73
N HIS A 409 -5.52 23.46 -1.64
CA HIS A 409 -5.84 22.90 -0.34
C HIS A 409 -7.14 23.45 0.25
N VAL A 410 -7.41 24.74 0.05
CA VAL A 410 -8.71 25.34 0.40
C VAL A 410 -9.85 24.63 -0.33
N MET A 411 -9.70 24.39 -1.64
CA MET A 411 -10.73 23.68 -2.40
C MET A 411 -10.92 22.23 -1.91
N LEU A 412 -9.83 21.51 -1.62
CA LEU A 412 -9.93 20.17 -1.04
C LEU A 412 -10.65 20.16 0.31
N HIS A 413 -10.39 21.14 1.18
CA HIS A 413 -11.04 21.26 2.48
C HIS A 413 -12.55 21.56 2.36
N HIS A 414 -12.94 22.26 1.29
CA HIS A 414 -14.35 22.55 0.98
C HIS A 414 -15.03 21.48 0.10
N ASN A 415 -14.38 20.33 -0.19
CA ASN A 415 -14.82 19.33 -1.17
C ASN A 415 -15.14 19.92 -2.55
N ALA A 416 -14.38 20.93 -2.92
CA ALA A 416 -14.52 21.75 -4.12
C ALA A 416 -13.37 21.47 -5.10
N GLN A 417 -13.48 21.97 -6.32
CA GLN A 417 -12.48 21.77 -7.37
C GLN A 417 -12.00 23.12 -7.92
N MET A 418 -10.75 23.14 -8.39
CA MET A 418 -10.20 24.28 -9.13
C MET A 418 -9.93 23.84 -10.57
N LYS A 419 -10.46 24.60 -11.52
CA LYS A 419 -10.17 24.47 -12.97
C LYS A 419 -9.29 25.62 -13.43
N ILE A 420 -8.44 25.36 -14.41
CA ILE A 420 -7.53 26.36 -15.00
C ILE A 420 -7.62 26.23 -16.52
N GLU A 421 -8.02 27.32 -17.14
CA GLU A 421 -8.03 27.46 -18.59
C GLU A 421 -7.12 28.62 -18.97
N SER A 422 -6.14 28.37 -19.82
CA SER A 422 -5.18 29.40 -20.23
C SER A 422 -4.60 29.13 -21.59
N GLU A 423 -4.33 30.21 -22.32
CA GLU A 423 -3.62 30.17 -23.60
C GLU A 423 -2.55 31.24 -23.60
N LEU A 424 -1.33 30.87 -24.01
CA LEU A 424 -0.19 31.76 -24.01
C LEU A 424 -0.48 33.01 -24.87
N GLY A 425 -0.32 34.21 -24.29
CA GLY A 425 -0.60 35.48 -24.93
C GLY A 425 -2.05 35.93 -24.93
N LYS A 426 -3.00 35.15 -24.38
CA LYS A 426 -4.43 35.51 -24.29
C LYS A 426 -4.95 35.73 -22.87
N GLY A 427 -4.20 35.25 -21.87
CA GLY A 427 -4.58 35.37 -20.49
C GLY A 427 -4.98 34.01 -19.87
N SER A 428 -5.51 34.07 -18.64
CA SER A 428 -5.89 32.89 -17.89
C SER A 428 -7.25 33.06 -17.21
N THR A 429 -7.93 31.95 -17.01
CA THR A 429 -9.18 31.84 -16.26
C THR A 429 -9.01 30.77 -15.18
N PHE A 430 -9.18 31.16 -13.94
CA PHE A 430 -9.16 30.26 -12.77
C PHE A 430 -10.57 30.18 -12.20
N THR A 431 -11.12 28.97 -12.16
CA THR A 431 -12.49 28.71 -11.70
C THR A 431 -12.47 27.85 -10.46
N LEU A 432 -13.12 28.30 -9.38
CA LEU A 432 -13.34 27.54 -8.16
C LEU A 432 -14.78 27.04 -8.15
N GLU A 433 -14.97 25.73 -8.26
CA GLU A 433 -16.30 25.09 -8.29
C GLU A 433 -16.63 24.48 -6.95
N LEU A 434 -17.64 24.98 -6.29
CA LEU A 434 -18.17 24.47 -5.02
C LEU A 434 -19.40 23.60 -5.28
N PRO A 435 -19.49 22.41 -4.61
CA PRO A 435 -20.58 21.50 -4.83
C PRO A 435 -21.91 22.00 -4.22
N PRO A 436 -23.07 21.50 -4.70
CA PRO A 436 -24.38 21.91 -4.23
C PRO A 436 -24.58 21.76 -2.73
N GLU A 437 -23.95 20.78 -2.09
CA GLU A 437 -24.06 20.50 -0.65
C GLU A 437 -23.53 21.66 0.21
N ARG A 438 -22.62 22.47 -0.35
CA ARG A 438 -22.07 23.66 0.31
C ARG A 438 -22.90 24.91 0.10
N VAL A 439 -23.82 24.93 -0.89
CA VAL A 439 -24.64 26.12 -1.19
C VAL A 439 -25.81 26.18 -0.22
N ARG A 440 -26.10 27.38 0.32
CA ARG A 440 -27.22 27.66 1.20
C ARG A 440 -28.22 28.61 0.52
N THR A 441 -29.48 28.38 0.77
CA THR A 441 -30.55 29.29 0.32
C THR A 441 -30.63 30.45 1.31
N GLY A 442 -30.19 31.66 0.88
CA GLY A 442 -30.36 32.96 1.51
C GLY A 442 -30.03 33.07 2.98
N GLY A 443 -29.17 34.06 3.34
CA GLY A 443 -28.82 34.31 4.72
C GLY A 443 -30.08 34.66 5.58
N ALA A 444 -30.59 33.65 6.27
CA ALA A 444 -31.34 33.94 7.48
C ALA A 444 -30.30 34.30 8.54
N ALA A 445 -30.14 35.62 8.77
CA ALA A 445 -29.48 36.11 9.96
C ALA A 445 -30.18 35.48 11.17
N ALA A 446 -29.44 34.73 12.00
CA ALA A 446 -29.81 34.41 13.36
C ALA A 446 -29.45 35.59 14.26
#